data_cc7b30fbe0c7169cad8536aef61da1f2
#
_entry.id   cc7b30fbe0c7169cad8536aef61da1f2
#
_cell.length_a   1.000
_cell.length_b   1.000
_cell.length_c   1.000
_cell.angle_alpha   90.00
_cell.angle_beta   90.00
_cell.angle_gamma   90.00
#
_symmetry.space_group_name_H-M   'P 1'
#
loop_
_entity.id
_entity.type
_entity.pdbx_description
1 polymer ?
#
loop_
_entity_poly.entity_id
_entity_poly.type
_entity_poly.pdbx_seq_one_letter_code
_entity_poly.pdbx_strand_id
1 'polypeptide(L)'
;MVKEQKTQKNVAILVDYENIHITLHKFFDVNHFDLTNLPAEIRKIGEEYGRVVFAKAYGDWTTRTKAIITAFGMNLIECKHVFPKVSGQDRSDISVVIDAMELLFTKHDIDNYVLFSGDSDFRELAIKIESKGKNIIVCSFSTATSEDLKKAAGYDFIPLEERLNLNLRGKNMVSPDPINWRPLVKSIAYLKNWNFIGWSTYRNKYLAGIYPEINWHDYGSQDEVGNKDNFLEKAVSEGIIEKYKAQYNGSEVAAIRLNVDDEIVKEVLSKK
;
A
#
# COMPACT_ATOMS: atom_id res chain seq x y z
N MET A 1 29.85 24.01 38.04
CA MET A 1 29.55 23.81 36.62
C MET A 1 28.28 22.98 36.55
N VAL A 2 27.15 23.58 36.34
CA VAL A 2 25.87 22.89 36.11
C VAL A 2 25.97 22.34 34.68
N LYS A 3 25.95 21.00 34.53
CA LYS A 3 25.81 20.36 33.21
C LYS A 3 24.44 20.80 32.65
N GLU A 4 24.46 21.60 31.60
CA GLU A 4 23.24 21.81 30.79
C GLU A 4 22.75 20.42 30.38
N GLN A 5 21.62 19.98 30.98
CA GLN A 5 20.91 18.85 30.49
C GLN A 5 20.31 19.28 29.13
N LYS A 6 20.91 18.80 28.05
CA LYS A 6 20.32 18.90 26.72
C LYS A 6 18.94 18.28 26.83
N THR A 7 17.88 19.11 26.87
CA THR A 7 16.50 18.62 26.88
C THR A 7 16.30 17.78 25.65
N GLN A 8 16.04 16.49 25.87
CA GLN A 8 15.79 15.54 24.78
C GLN A 8 14.49 15.97 24.07
N LYS A 9 14.57 16.20 22.76
CA LYS A 9 13.41 16.56 21.94
C LYS A 9 12.38 15.44 21.93
N ASN A 10 11.10 15.78 21.97
CA ASN A 10 10.00 14.83 21.84
C ASN A 10 9.57 14.68 20.36
N VAL A 11 9.20 13.47 19.99
CA VAL A 11 8.88 13.06 18.62
C VAL A 11 7.50 12.45 18.53
N ALA A 12 6.72 12.90 17.52
CA ALA A 12 5.51 12.23 17.07
C ALA A 12 5.75 11.53 15.74
N ILE A 13 5.42 10.23 15.65
CA ILE A 13 5.45 9.43 14.43
C ILE A 13 4.04 9.27 13.89
N LEU A 14 3.85 9.61 12.63
CA LEU A 14 2.58 9.52 11.89
C LEU A 14 2.82 8.71 10.61
N VAL A 15 2.18 7.54 10.50
CA VAL A 15 2.42 6.62 9.38
C VAL A 15 1.15 6.45 8.56
N ASP A 16 1.12 6.99 7.36
CA ASP A 16 0.13 6.62 6.35
C ASP A 16 0.51 5.26 5.75
N TYR A 17 0.05 4.19 6.43
CA TYR A 17 0.46 2.84 6.09
C TYR A 17 -0.04 2.42 4.71
N GLU A 18 -1.20 2.88 4.27
CA GLU A 18 -1.72 2.56 2.95
C GLU A 18 -0.81 3.11 1.84
N ASN A 19 -0.42 4.39 1.94
CA ASN A 19 0.50 5.00 0.97
C ASN A 19 1.85 4.27 0.93
N ILE A 20 2.44 3.99 2.11
CA ILE A 20 3.72 3.26 2.21
C ILE A 20 3.59 1.84 1.64
N HIS A 21 2.52 1.11 1.99
CA HIS A 21 2.30 -0.26 1.56
C HIS A 21 2.09 -0.35 0.03
N ILE A 22 1.23 0.50 -0.52
CA ILE A 22 0.96 0.55 -1.96
C ILE A 22 2.24 0.88 -2.73
N THR A 23 2.98 1.91 -2.29
CA THR A 23 4.21 2.35 -2.94
C THR A 23 5.29 1.28 -2.90
N LEU A 24 5.47 0.63 -1.75
CA LEU A 24 6.42 -0.45 -1.57
C LEU A 24 6.17 -1.58 -2.58
N HIS A 25 4.93 -2.06 -2.66
CA HIS A 25 4.55 -3.13 -3.58
C HIS A 25 4.58 -2.72 -5.05
N LYS A 26 4.37 -1.44 -5.35
CA LYS A 26 4.35 -0.92 -6.73
C LYS A 26 5.75 -0.77 -7.34
N PHE A 27 6.72 -0.30 -6.57
CA PHE A 27 8.01 0.14 -7.11
C PHE A 27 9.20 -0.73 -6.71
N PHE A 28 9.06 -1.57 -5.67
CA PHE A 28 10.18 -2.31 -5.12
C PHE A 28 9.97 -3.83 -5.17
N ASP A 29 11.07 -4.58 -5.31
CA ASP A 29 11.03 -6.02 -5.16
C ASP A 29 10.92 -6.38 -3.68
N VAL A 30 9.74 -6.83 -3.28
CA VAL A 30 9.44 -7.22 -1.90
C VAL A 30 9.52 -8.72 -1.65
N ASN A 31 9.91 -9.54 -2.65
CA ASN A 31 9.95 -10.99 -2.50
C ASN A 31 10.94 -11.46 -1.43
N HIS A 32 11.96 -10.64 -1.14
CA HIS A 32 12.98 -10.93 -0.13
C HIS A 32 12.90 -9.99 1.08
N PHE A 33 11.88 -9.13 1.15
CA PHE A 33 11.69 -8.19 2.25
C PHE A 33 10.61 -8.68 3.21
N ASP A 34 11.00 -8.91 4.45
CA ASP A 34 10.03 -9.22 5.51
C ASP A 34 9.39 -7.92 6.02
N LEU A 35 8.12 -7.71 5.63
CA LEU A 35 7.33 -6.55 6.03
C LEU A 35 7.20 -6.39 7.55
N THR A 36 7.44 -7.44 8.34
CA THR A 36 7.44 -7.34 9.82
C THR A 36 8.62 -6.54 10.36
N ASN A 37 9.65 -6.28 9.54
CA ASN A 37 10.78 -5.42 9.90
C ASN A 37 10.49 -3.92 9.72
N LEU A 38 9.49 -3.56 8.92
CA LEU A 38 9.15 -2.15 8.64
C LEU A 38 8.84 -1.34 9.91
N PRO A 39 8.02 -1.82 10.88
CA PRO A 39 7.74 -1.07 12.10
C PRO A 39 8.98 -0.78 12.96
N ALA A 40 9.93 -1.71 13.00
CA ALA A 40 11.18 -1.52 13.73
C ALA A 40 12.01 -0.39 13.12
N GLU A 41 12.12 -0.31 11.79
CA GLU A 41 12.85 0.78 11.14
C GLU A 41 12.11 2.12 11.27
N ILE A 42 10.78 2.14 11.17
CA ILE A 42 9.95 3.33 11.44
C ILE A 42 10.25 3.86 12.85
N ARG A 43 10.26 2.98 13.86
CA ARG A 43 10.55 3.36 15.24
C ARG A 43 11.94 3.92 15.40
N LYS A 44 12.95 3.26 14.82
CA LYS A 44 14.36 3.65 14.86
C LYS A 44 14.59 5.03 14.22
N ILE A 45 13.97 5.29 13.05
CA ILE A 45 14.04 6.63 12.42
C ILE A 45 13.47 7.68 13.37
N GLY A 46 12.33 7.45 14.00
CA GLY A 46 11.78 8.41 14.96
C GLY A 46 12.71 8.66 16.14
N GLU A 47 13.39 7.63 16.68
CA GLU A 47 14.32 7.73 17.80
C GLU A 47 15.60 8.49 17.45
N GLU A 48 16.00 8.59 16.19
CA GLU A 48 17.11 9.44 15.73
C GLU A 48 16.84 10.93 15.95
N TYR A 49 15.56 11.34 15.97
CA TYR A 49 15.16 12.73 16.18
C TYR A 49 14.79 13.07 17.63
N GLY A 50 14.74 12.07 18.51
CA GLY A 50 14.49 12.28 19.93
C GLY A 50 13.68 11.16 20.59
N ARG A 51 13.01 11.49 21.70
CA ARG A 51 12.15 10.56 22.42
C ARG A 51 10.80 10.45 21.74
N VAL A 52 10.44 9.28 21.24
CA VAL A 52 9.13 9.05 20.65
C VAL A 52 8.06 8.99 21.74
N VAL A 53 7.19 9.99 21.77
CA VAL A 53 6.07 10.13 22.74
C VAL A 53 4.71 9.83 22.12
N PHE A 54 4.65 9.77 20.80
CA PHE A 54 3.45 9.43 20.04
C PHE A 54 3.84 8.65 18.79
N ALA A 55 3.18 7.54 18.49
CA ALA A 55 3.40 6.78 17.27
C ALA A 55 2.13 6.06 16.84
N LYS A 56 1.60 6.39 15.66
CA LYS A 56 0.43 5.74 15.07
C LYS A 56 0.61 5.44 13.60
N ALA A 57 0.10 4.31 13.17
CA ALA A 57 -0.01 3.90 11.78
C ALA A 57 -1.50 3.75 11.39
N TYR A 58 -1.87 4.42 10.31
CA TYR A 58 -3.25 4.56 9.84
C TYR A 58 -3.46 3.71 8.58
N GLY A 59 -4.53 2.92 8.56
CA GLY A 59 -4.84 2.08 7.41
C GLY A 59 -6.00 1.12 7.66
N ASP A 60 -6.37 0.35 6.64
CA ASP A 60 -7.32 -0.75 6.77
C ASP A 60 -6.62 -2.02 7.30
N TRP A 61 -6.59 -2.15 8.60
CA TRP A 61 -5.95 -3.28 9.28
C TRP A 61 -6.72 -4.60 9.14
N THR A 62 -7.96 -4.58 8.63
CA THR A 62 -8.74 -5.81 8.40
C THR A 62 -8.16 -6.66 7.26
N THR A 63 -7.45 -6.02 6.34
CA THR A 63 -6.83 -6.66 5.19
C THR A 63 -5.38 -7.09 5.44
N ARG A 64 -4.83 -6.79 6.63
CA ARG A 64 -3.43 -7.06 6.98
C ARG A 64 -3.26 -8.32 7.80
N THR A 65 -2.10 -8.98 7.65
CA THR A 65 -1.80 -10.19 8.42
C THR A 65 -1.62 -9.88 9.90
N LYS A 66 -1.98 -10.84 10.75
CA LYS A 66 -1.77 -10.71 12.20
C LYS A 66 -0.31 -10.44 12.56
N ALA A 67 0.64 -11.00 11.79
CA ALA A 67 2.07 -10.80 12.01
C ALA A 67 2.48 -9.33 11.88
N ILE A 68 1.99 -8.63 10.84
CA ILE A 68 2.26 -7.20 10.63
C ILE A 68 1.68 -6.37 11.78
N ILE A 69 0.41 -6.60 12.16
CA ILE A 69 -0.23 -5.86 13.24
C ILE A 69 0.53 -6.08 14.57
N THR A 70 0.95 -7.32 14.82
CA THR A 70 1.76 -7.65 16.00
C THR A 70 3.11 -6.93 15.98
N ALA A 71 3.78 -6.86 14.83
CA ALA A 71 5.06 -6.17 14.69
C ALA A 71 4.94 -4.67 14.97
N PHE A 72 3.87 -3.99 14.52
CA PHE A 72 3.59 -2.60 14.89
C PHE A 72 3.43 -2.45 16.41
N GLY A 73 2.62 -3.30 17.04
CA GLY A 73 2.41 -3.28 18.49
C GLY A 73 3.68 -3.52 19.30
N MET A 74 4.55 -4.47 18.87
CA MET A 74 5.84 -4.75 19.52
C MET A 74 6.81 -3.57 19.45
N ASN A 75 6.69 -2.72 18.43
CA ASN A 75 7.47 -1.50 18.25
C ASN A 75 6.77 -0.25 18.84
N LEU A 76 5.75 -0.44 19.67
CA LEU A 76 5.01 0.65 20.32
C LEU A 76 4.40 1.65 19.31
N ILE A 77 3.93 1.16 18.18
CA ILE A 77 3.20 1.94 17.18
C ILE A 77 1.76 1.45 17.19
N GLU A 78 0.82 2.33 17.53
CA GLU A 78 -0.60 2.03 17.53
C GLU A 78 -1.14 1.87 16.11
N CYS A 79 -1.82 0.77 15.81
CA CYS A 79 -2.54 0.58 14.56
C CYS A 79 -3.93 1.21 14.65
N LYS A 80 -4.12 2.40 14.09
CA LYS A 80 -5.43 3.06 14.00
C LYS A 80 -6.16 2.59 12.76
N HIS A 81 -7.25 1.84 12.97
CA HIS A 81 -8.09 1.39 11.86
C HIS A 81 -8.85 2.55 11.23
N VAL A 82 -8.76 2.66 9.91
CA VAL A 82 -9.50 3.63 9.10
C VAL A 82 -10.41 2.88 8.15
N PHE A 83 -11.70 3.15 8.23
CA PHE A 83 -12.69 2.52 7.36
C PHE A 83 -12.63 3.14 5.95
N PRO A 84 -12.40 2.34 4.91
CA PRO A 84 -12.45 2.84 3.53
C PRO A 84 -13.84 3.35 3.20
N LYS A 85 -13.94 4.26 2.22
CA LYS A 85 -15.24 4.65 1.65
C LYS A 85 -15.88 3.45 0.96
N VAL A 86 -17.21 3.47 0.80
CA VAL A 86 -17.95 2.47 0.00
C VAL A 86 -17.40 2.39 -1.44
N SER A 87 -16.85 3.49 -1.97
CA SER A 87 -16.14 3.55 -3.25
C SER A 87 -14.75 2.92 -3.26
N GLY A 88 -14.25 2.42 -2.12
CA GLY A 88 -12.89 1.87 -1.99
C GLY A 88 -11.78 2.91 -1.83
N GLN A 89 -12.12 4.22 -1.79
CA GLN A 89 -11.11 5.27 -1.54
C GLN A 89 -10.67 5.25 -0.08
N ASP A 90 -9.37 5.36 0.11
CA ASP A 90 -8.75 5.51 1.42
C ASP A 90 -9.11 6.85 2.09
N ARG A 91 -9.01 6.90 3.41
CA ARG A 91 -9.22 8.07 4.26
C ARG A 91 -8.13 8.19 5.34
N SER A 92 -7.04 7.46 5.18
CA SER A 92 -5.94 7.47 6.15
C SER A 92 -5.32 8.85 6.25
N ASP A 93 -5.18 9.55 5.12
CA ASP A 93 -4.70 10.92 4.99
C ASP A 93 -5.42 11.90 5.93
N ILE A 94 -6.76 11.93 5.90
CA ILE A 94 -7.58 12.78 6.76
C ILE A 94 -7.36 12.44 8.24
N SER A 95 -7.28 11.15 8.59
CA SER A 95 -7.06 10.71 9.96
C SER A 95 -5.68 11.10 10.48
N VAL A 96 -4.65 11.03 9.63
CA VAL A 96 -3.28 11.51 9.93
C VAL A 96 -3.31 13.02 10.20
N VAL A 97 -3.94 13.80 9.31
CA VAL A 97 -4.03 15.26 9.46
C VAL A 97 -4.75 15.64 10.75
N ILE A 98 -5.87 15.00 11.09
CA ILE A 98 -6.63 15.28 12.31
C ILE A 98 -5.75 15.07 13.55
N ASP A 99 -5.12 13.89 13.70
CA ASP A 99 -4.29 13.57 14.87
C ASP A 99 -3.06 14.49 14.92
N ALA A 100 -2.42 14.79 13.78
CA ALA A 100 -1.29 15.73 13.71
C ALA A 100 -1.66 17.13 14.17
N MET A 101 -2.80 17.65 13.73
CA MET A 101 -3.30 18.97 14.12
C MET A 101 -3.71 18.98 15.60
N GLU A 102 -4.36 17.92 16.10
CA GLU A 102 -4.66 17.80 17.52
C GLU A 102 -3.37 17.87 18.37
N LEU A 103 -2.36 17.08 18.01
CA LEU A 103 -1.05 17.11 18.69
C LEU A 103 -0.41 18.51 18.64
N LEU A 104 -0.42 19.14 17.46
CA LEU A 104 0.20 20.45 17.26
C LEU A 104 -0.38 21.55 18.16
N PHE A 105 -1.67 21.47 18.48
CA PHE A 105 -2.36 22.45 19.31
C PHE A 105 -2.52 22.05 20.78
N THR A 106 -2.40 20.76 21.12
CA THR A 106 -2.60 20.29 22.50
C THR A 106 -1.33 19.82 23.19
N LYS A 107 -0.30 19.41 22.42
CA LYS A 107 0.97 18.86 22.94
C LYS A 107 2.14 19.74 22.53
N HIS A 108 2.28 20.87 23.23
CA HIS A 108 3.31 21.88 22.92
C HIS A 108 4.76 21.39 23.13
N ASP A 109 4.94 20.28 23.84
CA ASP A 109 6.22 19.65 24.13
C ASP A 109 6.72 18.73 23.00
N ILE A 110 5.94 18.49 21.94
CA ILE A 110 6.42 17.79 20.74
C ILE A 110 7.21 18.78 19.88
N ASP A 111 8.45 18.43 19.57
CA ASP A 111 9.37 19.25 18.78
C ASP A 111 9.45 18.80 17.33
N ASN A 112 9.44 17.48 17.11
CA ASN A 112 9.67 16.85 15.83
C ASN A 112 8.46 15.99 15.43
N TYR A 113 7.98 16.15 14.20
CA TYR A 113 6.96 15.34 13.58
C TYR A 113 7.60 14.52 12.47
N VAL A 114 7.52 13.19 12.53
CA VAL A 114 8.04 12.29 11.51
C VAL A 114 6.86 11.69 10.76
N LEU A 115 6.67 12.12 9.53
CA LEU A 115 5.58 11.70 8.65
C LEU A 115 6.08 10.64 7.66
N PHE A 116 5.48 9.48 7.70
CA PHE A 116 5.71 8.39 6.74
C PHE A 116 4.62 8.41 5.68
N SER A 117 4.80 9.18 4.63
CA SER A 117 3.96 9.23 3.42
C SER A 117 4.65 10.01 2.30
N GLY A 118 4.39 9.65 1.06
CA GLY A 118 4.84 10.38 -0.14
C GLY A 118 3.75 11.24 -0.78
N ASP A 119 2.57 11.28 -0.19
CA ASP A 119 1.42 11.97 -0.77
C ASP A 119 1.55 13.49 -0.69
N SER A 120 1.33 14.15 -1.83
CA SER A 120 1.34 15.61 -1.97
C SER A 120 0.32 16.32 -1.06
N ASP A 121 -0.76 15.66 -0.70
CA ASP A 121 -1.85 16.23 0.09
C ASP A 121 -1.39 16.58 1.52
N PHE A 122 -0.29 16.00 2.00
CA PHE A 122 0.34 16.39 3.26
C PHE A 122 1.19 17.65 3.22
N ARG A 123 1.37 18.27 2.05
CA ARG A 123 2.14 19.52 1.92
C ARG A 123 1.63 20.63 2.85
N GLU A 124 0.34 20.85 2.90
CA GLU A 124 -0.25 21.90 3.75
C GLU A 124 -0.09 21.59 5.24
N LEU A 125 -0.12 20.31 5.63
CA LEU A 125 0.19 19.88 6.99
C LEU A 125 1.64 20.19 7.34
N ALA A 126 2.59 19.88 6.46
CA ALA A 126 4.02 20.15 6.68
C ALA A 126 4.27 21.64 6.90
N ILE A 127 3.76 22.49 6.01
CA ILE A 127 3.85 23.96 6.14
C ILE A 127 3.23 24.44 7.47
N LYS A 128 2.11 23.85 7.87
CA LYS A 128 1.44 24.24 9.12
C LYS A 128 2.28 23.89 10.35
N ILE A 129 2.90 22.72 10.39
CA ILE A 129 3.79 22.27 11.47
C ILE A 129 4.98 23.24 11.58
N GLU A 130 5.65 23.54 10.47
CA GLU A 130 6.78 24.48 10.43
C GLU A 130 6.38 25.90 10.87
N SER A 131 5.21 26.37 10.43
CA SER A 131 4.70 27.71 10.81
C SER A 131 4.48 27.86 12.32
N LYS A 132 4.43 26.76 13.06
CA LYS A 132 4.34 26.70 14.53
C LYS A 132 5.70 26.51 15.20
N GLY A 133 6.80 26.62 14.44
CA GLY A 133 8.16 26.46 14.96
C GLY A 133 8.51 25.02 15.34
N LYS A 134 7.81 24.02 14.76
CA LYS A 134 8.09 22.61 14.93
C LYS A 134 8.79 22.07 13.67
N ASN A 135 9.57 21.02 13.83
CA ASN A 135 10.20 20.37 12.68
C ASN A 135 9.30 19.29 12.10
N ILE A 136 9.31 19.17 10.78
CA ILE A 136 8.70 18.06 10.06
C ILE A 136 9.76 17.29 9.29
N ILE A 137 9.79 15.98 9.44
CA ILE A 137 10.66 15.05 8.74
C ILE A 137 9.75 14.18 7.89
N VAL A 138 9.97 14.13 6.58
CA VAL A 138 9.21 13.28 5.67
C VAL A 138 10.03 12.04 5.33
N CYS A 139 9.45 10.87 5.59
CA CYS A 139 10.04 9.56 5.30
C CYS A 139 9.19 8.86 4.27
N SER A 140 9.70 8.62 3.08
CA SER A 140 8.97 7.93 2.01
C SER A 140 9.91 7.47 0.91
N PHE A 141 9.36 6.89 -0.14
CA PHE A 141 10.13 6.42 -1.28
C PHE A 141 10.38 7.55 -2.27
N SER A 142 11.66 7.77 -2.65
CA SER A 142 12.08 8.87 -3.53
C SER A 142 11.34 8.88 -4.87
N THR A 143 11.00 7.69 -5.39
CA THR A 143 10.30 7.52 -6.68
C THR A 143 8.83 7.90 -6.65
N ALA A 144 8.21 7.97 -5.47
CA ALA A 144 6.77 8.18 -5.32
C ALA A 144 6.42 9.44 -4.50
N THR A 145 7.44 10.10 -3.93
CA THR A 145 7.22 11.31 -3.13
C THR A 145 7.19 12.54 -4.05
N SER A 146 6.16 13.36 -3.91
CA SER A 146 6.05 14.59 -4.66
C SER A 146 7.16 15.58 -4.32
N GLU A 147 7.68 16.28 -5.34
CA GLU A 147 8.70 17.31 -5.13
C GLU A 147 8.20 18.47 -4.25
N ASP A 148 6.90 18.75 -4.30
CA ASP A 148 6.29 19.80 -3.49
C ASP A 148 6.27 19.43 -2.00
N LEU A 149 6.05 18.15 -1.66
CA LEU A 149 6.12 17.68 -0.29
C LEU A 149 7.57 17.66 0.21
N LYS A 150 8.53 17.22 -0.60
CA LYS A 150 9.96 17.27 -0.25
C LYS A 150 10.43 18.70 0.06
N LYS A 151 10.00 19.67 -0.76
CA LYS A 151 10.31 21.10 -0.54
C LYS A 151 9.66 21.65 0.72
N ALA A 152 8.40 21.25 1.01
CA ALA A 152 7.69 21.68 2.21
C ALA A 152 8.30 21.11 3.50
N ALA A 153 8.94 19.96 3.45
CA ALA A 153 9.70 19.36 4.55
C ALA A 153 11.11 19.96 4.71
N GLY A 154 11.44 20.99 3.96
CA GLY A 154 12.79 21.56 3.96
C GLY A 154 13.81 20.54 3.44
N TYR A 155 14.91 20.33 4.22
CA TYR A 155 15.95 19.37 3.86
C TYR A 155 15.83 18.02 4.57
N ASP A 156 14.78 17.83 5.37
CA ASP A 156 14.62 16.64 6.20
C ASP A 156 13.74 15.57 5.50
N PHE A 157 14.16 15.16 4.30
CA PHE A 157 13.57 14.01 3.60
C PHE A 157 14.44 12.76 3.78
N ILE A 158 13.83 11.66 4.20
CA ILE A 158 14.51 10.36 4.37
C ILE A 158 13.98 9.36 3.34
N PRO A 159 14.82 8.89 2.40
CA PRO A 159 14.45 7.85 1.46
C PRO A 159 14.35 6.48 2.16
N LEU A 160 13.14 5.94 2.23
CA LEU A 160 12.88 4.65 2.89
C LEU A 160 13.54 3.47 2.17
N GLU A 161 13.69 3.53 0.85
CA GLU A 161 14.36 2.48 0.08
C GLU A 161 15.81 2.26 0.56
N GLU A 162 16.51 3.32 0.93
CA GLU A 162 17.88 3.22 1.45
C GLU A 162 17.89 2.60 2.86
N ARG A 163 16.97 3.01 3.71
CA ARG A 163 16.82 2.52 5.09
C ARG A 163 16.45 1.04 5.14
N LEU A 164 15.65 0.58 4.19
CA LEU A 164 15.16 -0.78 4.11
C LEU A 164 16.01 -1.67 3.18
N ASN A 165 17.08 -1.13 2.58
CA ASN A 165 17.94 -1.79 1.59
C ASN A 165 17.10 -2.41 0.43
N LEU A 166 16.15 -1.62 -0.09
CA LEU A 166 15.26 -2.07 -1.14
C LEU A 166 15.81 -1.73 -2.51
N ASN A 167 15.67 -2.66 -3.44
CA ASN A 167 15.98 -2.45 -4.84
C ASN A 167 14.72 -2.10 -5.61
N LEU A 168 14.82 -1.08 -6.48
CA LEU A 168 13.76 -0.80 -7.44
C LEU A 168 13.52 -2.03 -8.31
N ARG A 169 12.29 -2.37 -8.55
CA ARG A 169 11.94 -3.33 -9.61
C ARG A 169 12.55 -2.82 -10.90
N GLY A 170 13.39 -3.62 -11.50
CA GLY A 170 14.12 -3.23 -12.70
C GLY A 170 13.18 -2.71 -13.77
N LYS A 171 13.53 -1.58 -14.39
CA LYS A 171 12.85 -1.03 -15.58
C LYS A 171 12.86 -1.98 -16.78
N ASN A 172 13.63 -3.03 -16.73
CA ASN A 172 13.63 -4.16 -17.64
C ASN A 172 12.81 -5.30 -17.05
N MET A 173 11.52 -5.11 -16.91
CA MET A 173 10.63 -6.25 -16.92
C MET A 173 10.55 -6.77 -18.38
N VAL A 174 11.63 -7.44 -18.80
CA VAL A 174 11.47 -8.68 -19.54
C VAL A 174 10.43 -9.46 -18.76
N SER A 175 9.35 -9.90 -19.40
CA SER A 175 8.24 -10.61 -18.76
C SER A 175 8.78 -11.49 -17.63
N PRO A 176 8.28 -11.34 -16.38
CA PRO A 176 8.68 -12.25 -15.33
C PRO A 176 8.51 -13.67 -15.85
N ASP A 177 9.18 -14.62 -15.24
CA ASP A 177 8.95 -16.06 -15.42
C ASP A 177 7.49 -16.29 -15.80
N PRO A 178 7.18 -17.19 -16.74
CA PRO A 178 5.85 -17.33 -17.30
C PRO A 178 4.82 -17.28 -16.18
N ILE A 179 3.88 -16.33 -16.31
CA ILE A 179 2.91 -16.03 -15.25
C ILE A 179 2.29 -17.34 -14.79
N ASN A 180 2.33 -17.59 -13.48
CA ASN A 180 1.63 -18.74 -12.93
C ASN A 180 0.12 -18.49 -12.94
N TRP A 181 -0.54 -18.89 -14.02
CA TRP A 181 -1.99 -18.72 -14.18
C TRP A 181 -2.84 -19.66 -13.32
N ARG A 182 -2.25 -20.69 -12.68
CA ARG A 182 -2.99 -21.68 -11.87
C ARG A 182 -3.86 -21.05 -10.77
N PRO A 183 -3.42 -20.04 -10.00
CA PRO A 183 -4.27 -19.37 -9.03
C PRO A 183 -5.48 -18.67 -9.68
N LEU A 184 -5.28 -17.99 -10.82
CA LEU A 184 -6.37 -17.34 -11.57
C LEU A 184 -7.40 -18.37 -12.04
N VAL A 185 -6.93 -19.46 -12.65
CA VAL A 185 -7.81 -20.56 -13.13
C VAL A 185 -8.62 -21.15 -11.97
N LYS A 186 -8.00 -21.43 -10.83
CA LYS A 186 -8.69 -21.95 -9.63
C LYS A 186 -9.76 -20.99 -9.14
N SER A 187 -9.48 -19.69 -9.10
CA SER A 187 -10.42 -18.68 -8.62
C SER A 187 -11.66 -18.56 -9.53
N ILE A 188 -11.46 -18.61 -10.83
CA ILE A 188 -12.58 -18.58 -11.81
C ILE A 188 -13.36 -19.89 -11.77
N ALA A 189 -12.65 -21.04 -11.66
CA ALA A 189 -13.29 -22.36 -11.55
C ALA A 189 -14.15 -22.49 -10.27
N TYR A 190 -13.80 -21.80 -9.19
CA TYR A 190 -14.62 -21.74 -7.98
C TYR A 190 -15.98 -21.11 -8.24
N LEU A 191 -16.07 -20.17 -9.17
CA LEU A 191 -17.30 -19.45 -9.55
C LEU A 191 -18.13 -20.16 -10.65
N LYS A 192 -17.79 -21.38 -11.02
CA LYS A 192 -18.40 -22.13 -12.15
C LYS A 192 -19.93 -22.29 -12.09
N ASN A 193 -20.54 -22.21 -10.91
CA ASN A 193 -21.99 -22.33 -10.72
C ASN A 193 -22.76 -21.04 -11.02
N TRP A 194 -22.06 -19.96 -11.38
CA TRP A 194 -22.68 -18.71 -11.79
C TRP A 194 -23.09 -18.78 -13.27
N ASN A 195 -24.23 -18.18 -13.61
CA ASN A 195 -24.68 -18.13 -15.01
C ASN A 195 -23.65 -17.45 -15.92
N PHE A 196 -22.94 -16.45 -15.39
CA PHE A 196 -21.76 -15.82 -15.99
C PHE A 196 -20.96 -15.10 -14.91
N ILE A 197 -19.69 -14.81 -15.21
CA ILE A 197 -18.78 -14.07 -14.33
C ILE A 197 -18.54 -12.71 -14.97
N GLY A 198 -19.13 -11.64 -14.42
CA GLY A 198 -18.95 -10.29 -14.94
C GLY A 198 -17.53 -9.79 -14.73
N TRP A 199 -16.94 -9.15 -15.77
CA TRP A 199 -15.59 -8.58 -15.73
C TRP A 199 -15.34 -7.68 -14.51
N SER A 200 -16.15 -6.64 -14.35
CA SER A 200 -16.02 -5.69 -13.25
C SER A 200 -16.26 -6.33 -11.89
N THR A 201 -17.17 -7.29 -11.79
CA THR A 201 -17.45 -8.02 -10.55
C THR A 201 -16.26 -8.89 -10.17
N TYR A 202 -15.67 -9.62 -11.13
CA TYR A 202 -14.50 -10.44 -10.89
C TYR A 202 -13.30 -9.59 -10.49
N ARG A 203 -13.00 -8.56 -11.27
CA ARG A 203 -11.92 -7.61 -11.01
C ARG A 203 -11.98 -7.02 -9.60
N ASN A 204 -13.15 -6.51 -9.20
CA ASN A 204 -13.26 -5.73 -7.96
C ASN A 204 -13.44 -6.59 -6.71
N LYS A 205 -14.04 -7.77 -6.85
CA LYS A 205 -14.47 -8.58 -5.71
C LYS A 205 -13.70 -9.87 -5.53
N TYR A 206 -13.25 -10.50 -6.61
CA TYR A 206 -12.69 -11.85 -6.56
C TYR A 206 -11.21 -11.92 -6.88
N LEU A 207 -10.68 -11.04 -7.74
CA LEU A 207 -9.29 -11.11 -8.18
C LEU A 207 -8.29 -10.98 -7.03
N ALA A 208 -8.58 -10.16 -6.04
CA ALA A 208 -7.69 -9.92 -4.89
C ALA A 208 -8.11 -10.64 -3.61
N GLY A 209 -9.34 -11.19 -3.54
CA GLY A 209 -9.93 -11.61 -2.27
C GLY A 209 -9.80 -13.09 -1.93
N ILE A 210 -9.72 -13.98 -2.94
CA ILE A 210 -9.80 -15.44 -2.72
C ILE A 210 -8.42 -16.11 -2.82
N TYR A 211 -7.53 -15.58 -3.65
CA TYR A 211 -6.20 -16.16 -3.90
C TYR A 211 -5.13 -15.06 -3.80
N PRO A 212 -4.49 -14.89 -2.64
CA PRO A 212 -3.45 -13.89 -2.44
C PRO A 212 -2.19 -14.12 -3.30
N GLU A 213 -2.04 -15.32 -3.87
CA GLU A 213 -0.92 -15.64 -4.76
C GLU A 213 -1.08 -15.01 -6.16
N ILE A 214 -2.24 -14.42 -6.49
CA ILE A 214 -2.43 -13.72 -7.78
C ILE A 214 -1.75 -12.37 -7.70
N ASN A 215 -0.59 -12.24 -8.35
CA ASN A 215 0.14 -10.99 -8.44
C ASN A 215 -0.34 -10.15 -9.63
N TRP A 216 -1.33 -9.30 -9.42
CA TRP A 216 -1.87 -8.38 -10.41
C TRP A 216 -1.29 -6.97 -10.31
N HIS A 217 -0.43 -6.69 -9.32
CA HIS A 217 0.09 -5.34 -9.02
C HIS A 217 1.08 -4.79 -10.05
N ASP A 218 1.67 -5.64 -10.89
CA ASP A 218 2.81 -5.30 -11.74
C ASP A 218 2.45 -5.03 -13.21
N TYR A 219 1.21 -4.65 -13.49
CA TYR A 219 0.70 -4.58 -14.89
C TYR A 219 0.57 -3.18 -15.48
N GLY A 220 1.41 -2.24 -15.03
CA GLY A 220 1.74 -1.03 -15.79
C GLY A 220 0.72 0.10 -15.74
N SER A 221 -0.27 0.06 -14.85
CA SER A 221 -1.16 1.19 -14.59
C SER A 221 -0.72 1.98 -13.35
N GLN A 222 -1.15 3.25 -13.28
CA GLN A 222 -0.91 4.11 -12.11
C GLN A 222 -1.89 3.85 -10.96
N ASP A 223 -2.96 3.10 -11.20
CA ASP A 223 -3.99 2.79 -10.20
C ASP A 223 -4.28 1.29 -10.11
N GLU A 224 -4.87 0.88 -8.99
CA GLU A 224 -5.20 -0.52 -8.70
C GLU A 224 -6.17 -1.13 -9.71
N VAL A 225 -7.16 -0.37 -10.14
CA VAL A 225 -8.18 -0.83 -11.09
C VAL A 225 -7.55 -1.10 -12.44
N GLY A 226 -6.68 -0.18 -12.90
CA GLY A 226 -5.96 -0.34 -14.17
C GLY A 226 -5.00 -1.52 -14.15
N ASN A 227 -4.29 -1.76 -13.03
CA ASN A 227 -3.43 -2.95 -12.90
C ASN A 227 -4.24 -4.25 -12.99
N LYS A 228 -5.38 -4.32 -12.32
CA LYS A 228 -6.29 -5.48 -12.38
C LYS A 228 -6.84 -5.71 -13.77
N ASP A 229 -7.22 -4.64 -14.46
CA ASP A 229 -7.70 -4.73 -15.85
C ASP A 229 -6.58 -5.20 -16.79
N ASN A 230 -5.38 -4.63 -16.70
CA ASN A 230 -4.24 -5.02 -17.51
C ASN A 230 -3.82 -6.49 -17.26
N PHE A 231 -3.87 -6.95 -16.01
CA PHE A 231 -3.62 -8.35 -15.68
C PHE A 231 -4.64 -9.29 -16.32
N LEU A 232 -5.92 -8.95 -16.26
CA LEU A 232 -6.97 -9.76 -16.88
C LEU A 232 -6.89 -9.71 -18.42
N GLU A 233 -6.59 -8.55 -19.03
CA GLU A 233 -6.38 -8.44 -20.48
C GLU A 233 -5.16 -9.27 -20.93
N LYS A 234 -4.11 -9.34 -20.10
CA LYS A 234 -2.97 -10.23 -20.34
C LYS A 234 -3.39 -11.70 -20.33
N ALA A 235 -4.23 -12.11 -19.36
CA ALA A 235 -4.77 -13.47 -19.32
C ALA A 235 -5.64 -13.77 -20.55
N VAL A 236 -6.38 -12.79 -21.08
CA VAL A 236 -7.11 -12.92 -22.35
C VAL A 236 -6.14 -13.08 -23.52
N SER A 237 -5.11 -12.24 -23.60
CA SER A 237 -4.14 -12.27 -24.72
C SER A 237 -3.31 -13.56 -24.75
N GLU A 238 -3.07 -14.18 -23.60
CA GLU A 238 -2.38 -15.47 -23.48
C GLU A 238 -3.33 -16.69 -23.60
N GLY A 239 -4.62 -16.43 -23.81
CA GLY A 239 -5.61 -17.48 -24.06
C GLY A 239 -6.02 -18.28 -22.82
N ILE A 240 -5.73 -17.80 -21.61
CA ILE A 240 -6.13 -18.46 -20.34
C ILE A 240 -7.63 -18.27 -20.08
N ILE A 241 -8.12 -17.07 -20.36
CA ILE A 241 -9.54 -16.72 -20.25
C ILE A 241 -10.06 -16.11 -21.54
N GLU A 242 -11.38 -16.21 -21.75
CA GLU A 242 -12.08 -15.54 -22.83
C GLU A 242 -12.95 -14.43 -22.28
N LYS A 243 -12.93 -13.28 -22.94
CA LYS A 243 -13.82 -12.14 -22.67
C LYS A 243 -14.97 -12.16 -23.67
N TYR A 244 -16.19 -12.11 -23.18
CA TYR A 244 -17.38 -12.15 -24.02
C TYR A 244 -18.48 -11.22 -23.50
N LYS A 245 -19.56 -11.04 -24.27
CA LYS A 245 -20.72 -10.24 -23.87
C LYS A 245 -21.79 -11.15 -23.31
N ALA A 246 -22.26 -10.89 -22.09
CA ALA A 246 -23.38 -11.57 -21.45
C ALA A 246 -24.56 -10.61 -21.30
N GLN A 247 -25.79 -11.15 -21.25
CA GLN A 247 -27.01 -10.36 -20.98
C GLN A 247 -27.28 -10.36 -19.46
N TYR A 248 -27.47 -9.18 -18.89
CA TYR A 248 -27.84 -9.02 -17.49
C TYR A 248 -28.83 -7.88 -17.33
N ASN A 249 -30.02 -8.18 -16.82
CA ASN A 249 -31.12 -7.20 -16.64
C ASN A 249 -31.43 -6.34 -17.89
N GLY A 250 -31.40 -6.95 -19.07
CA GLY A 250 -31.64 -6.26 -20.32
C GLY A 250 -30.52 -5.45 -20.92
N SER A 251 -29.33 -5.48 -20.28
CA SER A 251 -28.14 -4.79 -20.77
C SER A 251 -27.02 -5.79 -21.09
N GLU A 252 -26.18 -5.46 -22.10
CA GLU A 252 -24.95 -6.19 -22.36
C GLU A 252 -23.88 -5.81 -21.35
N VAL A 253 -23.23 -6.80 -20.76
CA VAL A 253 -22.12 -6.63 -19.83
C VAL A 253 -20.92 -7.47 -20.27
N ALA A 254 -19.70 -6.97 -20.05
CA ALA A 254 -18.49 -7.75 -20.28
C ALA A 254 -18.41 -8.87 -19.23
N ALA A 255 -18.16 -10.08 -19.68
CA ALA A 255 -18.02 -11.28 -18.86
C ALA A 255 -16.77 -12.07 -19.24
N ILE A 256 -16.34 -12.96 -18.35
CA ILE A 256 -15.17 -13.85 -18.54
C ILE A 256 -15.56 -15.29 -18.32
N ARG A 257 -14.83 -16.17 -18.98
CA ARG A 257 -14.84 -17.62 -18.74
C ARG A 257 -13.45 -18.20 -18.95
N LEU A 258 -13.19 -19.38 -18.41
CA LEU A 258 -11.97 -20.13 -18.69
C LEU A 258 -11.95 -20.61 -20.14
N ASN A 259 -10.81 -20.49 -20.79
CA ASN A 259 -10.59 -21.17 -22.08
C ASN A 259 -10.28 -22.64 -21.81
N VAL A 260 -11.26 -23.50 -22.00
CA VAL A 260 -11.18 -24.95 -21.72
C VAL A 260 -10.24 -25.69 -22.67
N ASP A 261 -9.79 -25.06 -23.75
CA ASP A 261 -8.84 -25.64 -24.71
C ASP A 261 -7.39 -25.38 -24.31
N ASP A 262 -7.13 -24.44 -23.39
CA ASP A 262 -5.79 -24.16 -22.86
C ASP A 262 -5.26 -25.30 -21.98
N GLU A 263 -3.95 -25.60 -22.09
CA GLU A 263 -3.33 -26.73 -21.39
C GLU A 263 -3.28 -26.52 -19.87
N ILE A 264 -3.00 -25.30 -19.39
CA ILE A 264 -2.96 -24.97 -17.96
C ILE A 264 -4.36 -25.09 -17.36
N VAL A 265 -5.37 -24.62 -18.09
CA VAL A 265 -6.78 -24.74 -17.69
C VAL A 265 -7.20 -26.21 -17.59
N LYS A 266 -6.87 -27.02 -18.60
CA LYS A 266 -7.12 -28.48 -18.59
C LYS A 266 -6.46 -29.15 -17.42
N GLU A 267 -5.17 -28.87 -17.17
CA GLU A 267 -4.42 -29.45 -16.05
C GLU A 267 -5.07 -29.12 -14.70
N VAL A 268 -5.43 -27.85 -14.49
CA VAL A 268 -6.02 -27.42 -13.20
C VAL A 268 -7.41 -28.01 -12.99
N LEU A 269 -8.23 -28.10 -14.04
CA LEU A 269 -9.59 -28.66 -13.96
C LEU A 269 -9.62 -30.19 -13.82
N SER A 270 -8.57 -30.89 -14.28
CA SER A 270 -8.47 -32.35 -14.17
C SER A 270 -8.01 -32.84 -12.79
N LYS A 271 -7.34 -31.99 -12.02
CA LYS A 271 -6.86 -32.30 -10.66
C LYS A 271 -7.95 -32.06 -9.60
N LYS A 272 -9.09 -32.74 -9.72
CA LYS A 272 -10.15 -32.75 -8.71
C LYS A 272 -9.96 -33.92 -7.74
#